data_fc5d91823e9625d5f85d58e5524b5dc7
#
_entry.id   fc5d91823e9625d5f85d58e5524b5dc7
#
_cell.length_a   1.000
_cell.length_b   1.000
_cell.length_c   1.000
_cell.angle_alpha   90.00
_cell.angle_beta   90.00
_cell.angle_gamma   90.00
#
_symmetry.space_group_name_H-M   'P 1'
#
loop_
_entity.id
_entity.type
_entity.pdbx_description
1 polymer ?
#
loop_
_entity_poly.entity_id
_entity_poly.type
_entity_poly.pdbx_seq_one_letter_code
_entity_poly.pdbx_strand_id
1 'polypeptide(L)'
;MALIVQKFGGTSVGSIERIEAVADLVVKTKQQGHQVVVVLSAMSGETNRLIQLAKQIDSRPSARELDVLLTTGEQVSVSLLAMAIIKRGHSAVSLLADQVNIRTDNMFGKARIEEVAATRLKHELEHNRIAIIAGFQGRDIEGNITTLGRGGTDTSAVEIAGAINADECQIYTDVDGVYTTDPRIEPNARRMSHVTFEEMLEMASLGAKVLHIRSVEAAGKYNIPLRVLSSFNPDQGTLISFEEPEVQANIVSGIAFNRDESLIYINQMQYGIENLAKITKLFAEFGIEIDMINQV
;
A
#
# COMPACT_ATOMS: atom_id res chain seq x y z
N MET A 1 12.39 18.39 -13.23
CA MET A 1 12.90 17.23 -12.49
C MET A 1 11.98 17.04 -11.31
N ALA A 2 11.32 15.90 -11.22
CA ALA A 2 10.41 15.59 -10.12
C ALA A 2 10.97 14.43 -9.29
N LEU A 3 10.58 14.34 -8.02
CA LEU A 3 10.86 13.21 -7.13
C LEU A 3 9.63 12.29 -7.11
N ILE A 4 9.79 11.08 -7.64
CA ILE A 4 8.70 10.12 -7.81
C ILE A 4 8.96 8.89 -6.94
N VAL A 5 7.96 8.51 -6.16
CA VAL A 5 7.93 7.21 -5.46
C VAL A 5 7.11 6.24 -6.30
N GLN A 6 7.69 5.08 -6.65
CA GLN A 6 7.03 4.03 -7.42
C GLN A 6 6.86 2.78 -6.57
N LYS A 7 5.62 2.39 -6.31
CA LYS A 7 5.33 1.13 -5.59
C LYS A 7 4.93 0.04 -6.59
N PHE A 8 5.51 -1.15 -6.43
CA PHE A 8 5.10 -2.32 -7.21
C PHE A 8 4.61 -3.45 -6.29
N GLY A 9 3.40 -3.95 -6.58
CA GLY A 9 2.78 -5.05 -5.87
C GLY A 9 3.40 -6.41 -6.23
N GLY A 10 3.05 -7.45 -5.48
CA GLY A 10 3.61 -8.80 -5.66
C GLY A 10 3.40 -9.39 -7.05
N THR A 11 2.25 -9.15 -7.69
CA THR A 11 1.97 -9.56 -9.07
C THR A 11 2.87 -8.85 -10.08
N SER A 12 3.24 -7.61 -9.80
CA SER A 12 4.16 -6.83 -10.64
C SER A 12 5.59 -7.38 -10.64
N VAL A 13 6.01 -8.06 -9.57
CA VAL A 13 7.35 -8.64 -9.38
C VAL A 13 7.31 -10.16 -9.18
N GLY A 14 6.26 -10.82 -9.67
CA GLY A 14 5.98 -12.25 -9.41
C GLY A 14 6.93 -13.26 -10.07
N SER A 15 7.77 -12.83 -11.01
CA SER A 15 8.79 -13.66 -11.66
C SER A 15 10.02 -12.82 -12.03
N ILE A 16 11.10 -13.46 -12.47
CA ILE A 16 12.32 -12.77 -12.93
C ILE A 16 12.00 -11.89 -14.14
N GLU A 17 11.19 -12.36 -15.08
CA GLU A 17 10.76 -11.59 -16.26
C GLU A 17 9.98 -10.34 -15.83
N ARG A 18 9.16 -10.45 -14.77
CA ARG A 18 8.43 -9.30 -14.22
C ARG A 18 9.37 -8.31 -13.54
N ILE A 19 10.38 -8.78 -12.80
CA ILE A 19 11.41 -7.92 -12.19
C ILE A 19 12.19 -7.17 -13.27
N GLU A 20 12.56 -7.83 -14.37
CA GLU A 20 13.22 -7.19 -15.51
C GLU A 20 12.31 -6.12 -16.16
N ALA A 21 11.02 -6.41 -16.34
CA ALA A 21 10.06 -5.43 -16.88
C ALA A 21 9.87 -4.23 -15.94
N VAL A 22 9.82 -4.44 -14.62
CA VAL A 22 9.77 -3.36 -13.63
C VAL A 22 11.06 -2.54 -13.66
N ALA A 23 12.22 -3.19 -13.81
CA ALA A 23 13.50 -2.47 -13.96
C ALA A 23 13.46 -1.52 -15.18
N ASP A 24 12.87 -1.96 -16.31
CA ASP A 24 12.71 -1.10 -17.50
C ASP A 24 11.82 0.11 -17.23
N LEU A 25 10.70 -0.06 -16.49
CA LEU A 25 9.82 1.05 -16.10
C LEU A 25 10.54 2.07 -15.21
N VAL A 26 11.26 1.59 -14.19
CA VAL A 26 12.02 2.43 -13.25
C VAL A 26 13.11 3.20 -13.99
N VAL A 27 13.88 2.52 -14.83
CA VAL A 27 14.95 3.13 -15.63
C VAL A 27 14.40 4.16 -16.60
N LYS A 28 13.26 3.89 -17.25
CA LYS A 28 12.58 4.85 -18.13
C LYS A 28 12.22 6.14 -17.39
N THR A 29 11.66 6.04 -16.17
CA THR A 29 11.35 7.22 -15.34
C THR A 29 12.63 7.98 -14.97
N LYS A 30 13.70 7.28 -14.60
CA LYS A 30 15.01 7.88 -14.30
C LYS A 30 15.60 8.62 -15.51
N GLN A 31 15.51 8.03 -16.70
CA GLN A 31 16.00 8.63 -17.96
C GLN A 31 15.21 9.86 -18.40
N GLN A 32 13.98 10.03 -17.94
CA GLN A 32 13.18 11.25 -18.12
C GLN A 32 13.66 12.42 -17.25
N GLY A 33 14.73 12.21 -16.45
CA GLY A 33 15.33 13.23 -15.61
C GLY A 33 14.73 13.34 -14.21
N HIS A 34 13.93 12.34 -13.78
CA HIS A 34 13.35 12.31 -12.44
C HIS A 34 14.27 11.65 -11.41
N GLN A 35 14.10 12.00 -10.13
CA GLN A 35 14.60 11.22 -9.02
C GLN A 35 13.58 10.13 -8.69
N VAL A 36 14.04 8.90 -8.42
CA VAL A 36 13.16 7.75 -8.25
C VAL A 36 13.50 7.00 -6.96
N VAL A 37 12.48 6.78 -6.17
CA VAL A 37 12.45 5.84 -5.05
C VAL A 37 11.47 4.74 -5.38
N VAL A 38 11.84 3.49 -5.14
CA VAL A 38 10.99 2.32 -5.43
C VAL A 38 10.64 1.62 -4.13
N VAL A 39 9.39 1.20 -3.98
CA VAL A 39 8.93 0.39 -2.84
C VAL A 39 8.32 -0.91 -3.35
N LEU A 40 8.83 -2.05 -2.89
CA LEU A 40 8.41 -3.36 -3.37
C LEU A 40 7.67 -4.17 -2.32
N SER A 41 6.71 -4.96 -2.80
CA SER A 41 6.18 -6.13 -2.09
C SER A 41 7.07 -7.35 -2.35
N ALA A 42 6.89 -8.39 -1.54
CA ALA A 42 7.40 -9.72 -1.85
C ALA A 42 6.87 -10.22 -3.21
N MET A 43 7.56 -11.15 -3.82
CA MET A 43 7.11 -11.81 -5.05
C MET A 43 5.76 -12.52 -4.83
N SER A 44 4.93 -12.60 -5.87
CA SER A 44 3.60 -13.20 -5.77
C SER A 44 3.65 -14.60 -5.17
N GLY A 45 2.80 -14.86 -4.16
CA GLY A 45 2.72 -16.14 -3.45
C GLY A 45 3.75 -16.34 -2.34
N GLU A 46 4.83 -15.55 -2.27
CA GLU A 46 5.92 -15.75 -1.32
C GLU A 46 5.46 -15.57 0.14
N THR A 47 4.70 -14.53 0.45
CA THR A 47 4.13 -14.31 1.79
C THR A 47 3.28 -15.49 2.23
N ASN A 48 2.43 -16.02 1.33
CA ASN A 48 1.60 -17.19 1.63
C ASN A 48 2.46 -18.44 1.86
N ARG A 49 3.51 -18.65 1.08
CA ARG A 49 4.47 -19.76 1.25
C ARG A 49 5.12 -19.69 2.63
N LEU A 50 5.58 -18.52 3.05
CA LEU A 50 6.22 -18.30 4.36
C LEU A 50 5.23 -18.55 5.51
N ILE A 51 3.98 -18.10 5.40
CA ILE A 51 2.92 -18.39 6.37
C ILE A 51 2.68 -19.90 6.48
N GLN A 52 2.66 -20.62 5.37
CA GLN A 52 2.47 -22.08 5.40
C GLN A 52 3.65 -22.80 6.07
N LEU A 53 4.88 -22.34 5.86
CA LEU A 53 6.05 -22.88 6.57
C LEU A 53 5.94 -22.67 8.09
N ALA A 54 5.56 -21.48 8.53
CA ALA A 54 5.35 -21.22 9.95
C ALA A 54 4.27 -22.12 10.56
N LYS A 55 3.14 -22.29 9.85
CA LYS A 55 2.03 -23.16 10.30
C LYS A 55 2.36 -24.65 10.35
N GLN A 56 3.37 -25.12 9.62
CA GLN A 56 3.87 -26.50 9.74
C GLN A 56 4.63 -26.74 11.06
N ILE A 57 5.20 -25.68 11.65
CA ILE A 57 5.87 -25.75 12.96
C ILE A 57 4.87 -25.56 14.09
N ASP A 58 4.02 -24.52 13.98
CA ASP A 58 3.00 -24.19 14.97
C ASP A 58 1.75 -23.65 14.26
N SER A 59 0.58 -24.19 14.57
CA SER A 59 -0.71 -23.72 14.03
C SER A 59 -1.02 -22.27 14.42
N ARG A 60 -0.42 -21.76 15.49
CA ARG A 60 -0.51 -20.40 16.01
C ARG A 60 0.89 -19.84 16.30
N PRO A 61 1.69 -19.55 15.29
CA PRO A 61 3.05 -19.09 15.50
C PRO A 61 3.05 -17.74 16.22
N SER A 62 4.12 -17.49 16.99
CA SER A 62 4.36 -16.18 17.62
C SER A 62 4.29 -15.08 16.55
N ALA A 63 3.48 -14.06 16.79
CA ALA A 63 3.31 -12.96 15.83
C ALA A 63 4.63 -12.23 15.55
N ARG A 64 5.47 -12.03 16.58
CA ARG A 64 6.80 -11.42 16.44
C ARG A 64 7.70 -12.24 15.52
N GLU A 65 7.76 -13.57 15.70
CA GLU A 65 8.62 -14.44 14.87
C GLU A 65 8.05 -14.58 13.45
N LEU A 66 6.72 -14.53 13.32
CA LEU A 66 6.07 -14.51 12.00
C LEU A 66 6.43 -13.24 11.23
N ASP A 67 6.44 -12.08 11.87
CA ASP A 67 6.85 -10.82 11.24
C ASP A 67 8.30 -10.91 10.74
N VAL A 68 9.23 -11.43 11.53
CA VAL A 68 10.62 -11.65 11.10
C VAL A 68 10.67 -12.54 9.85
N LEU A 69 9.91 -13.64 9.85
CA LEU A 69 9.88 -14.58 8.72
C LEU A 69 9.31 -13.91 7.46
N LEU A 70 8.18 -13.22 7.58
CA LEU A 70 7.48 -12.66 6.42
C LEU A 70 8.29 -11.58 5.71
N THR A 71 9.03 -10.75 6.44
CA THR A 71 9.84 -9.66 5.85
C THR A 71 10.99 -10.14 4.98
N THR A 72 11.35 -11.42 5.03
CA THR A 72 12.37 -11.99 4.14
C THR A 72 11.93 -11.99 2.68
N GLY A 73 10.63 -12.01 2.41
CA GLY A 73 10.10 -12.00 1.05
C GLY A 73 10.45 -10.72 0.29
N GLU A 74 10.30 -9.57 0.94
CA GLU A 74 10.67 -8.27 0.35
C GLU A 74 12.18 -8.11 0.19
N GLN A 75 13.01 -8.73 1.05
CA GLN A 75 14.47 -8.73 0.91
C GLN A 75 14.90 -9.37 -0.40
N VAL A 76 14.22 -10.45 -0.82
CA VAL A 76 14.48 -11.10 -2.12
C VAL A 76 14.14 -10.15 -3.26
N SER A 77 12.93 -9.60 -3.30
CA SER A 77 12.45 -8.79 -4.42
C SER A 77 13.26 -7.49 -4.60
N VAL A 78 13.59 -6.78 -3.51
CA VAL A 78 14.37 -5.52 -3.60
C VAL A 78 15.80 -5.77 -4.10
N SER A 79 16.41 -6.88 -3.67
CA SER A 79 17.76 -7.25 -4.09
C SER A 79 17.80 -7.61 -5.58
N LEU A 80 16.84 -8.41 -6.04
CA LEU A 80 16.74 -8.78 -7.46
C LEU A 80 16.49 -7.57 -8.35
N LEU A 81 15.60 -6.65 -7.95
CA LEU A 81 15.37 -5.42 -8.71
C LEU A 81 16.60 -4.52 -8.74
N ALA A 82 17.34 -4.39 -7.63
CA ALA A 82 18.58 -3.63 -7.60
C ALA A 82 19.61 -4.19 -8.60
N MET A 83 19.79 -5.52 -8.63
CA MET A 83 20.67 -6.20 -9.59
C MET A 83 20.23 -5.94 -11.04
N ALA A 84 18.91 -6.01 -11.31
CA ALA A 84 18.37 -5.77 -12.65
C ALA A 84 18.58 -4.33 -13.14
N ILE A 85 18.46 -3.34 -12.25
CA ILE A 85 18.71 -1.93 -12.55
C ILE A 85 20.22 -1.65 -12.76
N ILE A 86 21.08 -2.22 -11.91
CA ILE A 86 22.54 -2.12 -12.03
C ILE A 86 23.02 -2.72 -13.36
N LYS A 87 22.49 -3.87 -13.75
CA LYS A 87 22.75 -4.52 -15.06
C LYS A 87 22.44 -3.58 -16.25
N ARG A 88 21.49 -2.66 -16.08
CA ARG A 88 21.13 -1.63 -17.08
C ARG A 88 22.00 -0.36 -17.03
N GLY A 89 23.06 -0.38 -16.24
CA GLY A 89 24.01 0.73 -16.12
C GLY A 89 23.57 1.88 -15.21
N HIS A 90 22.54 1.69 -14.41
CA HIS A 90 22.09 2.69 -13.43
C HIS A 90 22.52 2.32 -12.01
N SER A 91 22.87 3.35 -11.22
CA SER A 91 23.22 3.16 -9.82
C SER A 91 21.96 2.92 -8.99
N ALA A 92 21.90 1.81 -8.27
CA ALA A 92 20.78 1.45 -7.41
C ALA A 92 21.25 0.84 -6.10
N VAL A 93 20.43 0.94 -5.06
CA VAL A 93 20.69 0.37 -3.74
C VAL A 93 19.39 -0.19 -3.16
N SER A 94 19.44 -1.43 -2.69
CA SER A 94 18.34 -2.05 -1.93
C SER A 94 18.47 -1.71 -0.46
N LEU A 95 17.35 -1.34 0.18
CA LEU A 95 17.28 -0.93 1.57
C LEU A 95 16.12 -1.62 2.27
N LEU A 96 16.36 -2.11 3.47
CA LEU A 96 15.34 -2.63 4.37
C LEU A 96 14.74 -1.49 5.18
N ALA A 97 13.59 -1.73 5.80
CA ALA A 97 12.87 -0.70 6.54
C ALA A 97 13.69 -0.10 7.70
N ASP A 98 14.50 -0.89 8.41
CA ASP A 98 15.36 -0.37 9.48
C ASP A 98 16.50 0.50 8.96
N GLN A 99 17.02 0.24 7.75
CA GLN A 99 18.07 1.04 7.13
C GLN A 99 17.59 2.43 6.70
N VAL A 100 16.29 2.59 6.48
CA VAL A 100 15.62 3.88 6.22
C VAL A 100 14.82 4.38 7.42
N ASN A 101 14.96 3.68 8.58
CA ASN A 101 14.35 4.01 9.85
C ASN A 101 12.83 4.24 9.76
N ILE A 102 12.11 3.23 9.25
CA ILE A 102 10.66 3.17 9.32
C ILE A 102 10.29 2.68 10.71
N ARG A 103 9.93 3.61 11.60
CA ARG A 103 9.52 3.30 12.96
C ARG A 103 8.04 3.00 13.04
N THR A 104 7.68 1.97 13.81
CA THR A 104 6.30 1.53 14.02
C THR A 104 6.00 1.34 15.51
N ASP A 105 4.70 1.20 15.83
CA ASP A 105 4.28 0.59 17.09
C ASP A 105 4.64 -0.91 17.14
N ASN A 106 4.36 -1.58 18.26
CA ASN A 106 4.67 -2.99 18.50
C ASN A 106 3.49 -3.95 18.24
N MET A 107 2.52 -3.54 17.44
CA MET A 107 1.36 -4.38 17.08
C MET A 107 1.73 -5.36 15.96
N PHE A 108 2.46 -6.44 16.29
CA PHE A 108 2.92 -7.43 15.32
C PHE A 108 1.81 -7.92 14.40
N GLY A 109 2.13 -8.07 13.11
CA GLY A 109 1.19 -8.45 12.04
C GLY A 109 0.28 -7.33 11.53
N LYS A 110 0.15 -6.20 12.24
CA LYS A 110 -0.70 -5.05 11.88
C LYS A 110 -0.18 -3.72 12.40
N ALA A 111 1.14 -3.60 12.49
CA ALA A 111 1.80 -2.41 13.02
C ALA A 111 1.43 -1.15 12.22
N ARG A 112 1.51 0.00 12.89
CA ARG A 112 1.30 1.33 12.30
C ARG A 112 2.62 2.07 12.24
N ILE A 113 2.88 2.73 11.11
CA ILE A 113 4.05 3.59 10.97
C ILE A 113 3.82 4.84 11.81
N GLU A 114 4.78 5.15 12.68
CA GLU A 114 4.81 6.36 13.50
C GLU A 114 5.68 7.44 12.88
N GLU A 115 6.79 7.03 12.25
CA GLU A 115 7.77 7.94 11.66
C GLU A 115 8.57 7.24 10.55
N VAL A 116 8.95 8.01 9.54
CA VAL A 116 9.92 7.62 8.50
C VAL A 116 11.01 8.68 8.47
N ALA A 117 12.27 8.29 8.69
CA ALA A 117 13.39 9.21 8.61
C ALA A 117 13.86 9.39 7.15
N ALA A 118 13.79 10.63 6.65
CA ALA A 118 14.16 10.94 5.27
C ALA A 118 15.67 10.94 5.02
N THR A 119 16.52 10.97 6.04
CA THR A 119 17.97 11.26 5.94
C THR A 119 18.69 10.30 5.00
N ARG A 120 18.49 8.98 5.17
CA ARG A 120 19.15 7.98 4.33
C ARG A 120 18.68 8.08 2.88
N LEU A 121 17.39 8.29 2.66
CA LEU A 121 16.83 8.39 1.31
C LEU A 121 17.35 9.63 0.58
N LYS A 122 17.37 10.78 1.23
CA LYS A 122 17.94 12.02 0.67
C LYS A 122 19.40 11.83 0.28
N HIS A 123 20.19 11.18 1.15
CA HIS A 123 21.59 10.87 0.85
C HIS A 123 21.73 10.01 -0.43
N GLU A 124 20.90 8.97 -0.61
CA GLU A 124 20.98 8.14 -1.82
C GLU A 124 20.57 8.92 -3.08
N LEU A 125 19.54 9.76 -2.97
CA LEU A 125 19.06 10.61 -4.07
C LEU A 125 20.09 11.68 -4.46
N GLU A 126 20.80 12.30 -3.50
CA GLU A 126 21.88 13.25 -3.73
C GLU A 126 23.05 12.60 -4.48
N HIS A 127 23.29 11.30 -4.25
CA HIS A 127 24.29 10.51 -4.99
C HIS A 127 23.76 9.93 -6.31
N ASN A 128 22.61 10.43 -6.77
CA ASN A 128 21.95 10.02 -8.01
C ASN A 128 21.62 8.52 -8.10
N ARG A 129 21.43 7.83 -6.96
CA ARG A 129 21.07 6.42 -6.87
C ARG A 129 19.56 6.26 -6.88
N ILE A 130 19.10 5.16 -7.43
CA ILE A 130 17.72 4.67 -7.28
C ILE A 130 17.67 3.89 -5.97
N ALA A 131 16.91 4.37 -4.99
CA ALA A 131 16.70 3.68 -3.73
C ALA A 131 15.51 2.71 -3.84
N ILE A 132 15.73 1.44 -3.52
CA ILE A 132 14.71 0.38 -3.61
C ILE A 132 14.45 -0.14 -2.20
N ILE A 133 13.25 0.07 -1.68
CA ILE A 133 12.90 -0.13 -0.28
C ILE A 133 11.97 -1.31 -0.15
N ALA A 134 12.27 -2.19 0.81
CA ALA A 134 11.36 -3.24 1.22
C ALA A 134 10.13 -2.62 1.91
N GLY A 135 8.96 -2.73 1.27
CA GLY A 135 7.70 -2.30 1.85
C GLY A 135 7.18 -3.28 2.90
N PHE A 136 5.94 -3.06 3.40
CA PHE A 136 5.25 -3.95 4.32
C PHE A 136 5.86 -4.07 5.72
N GLN A 137 7.04 -3.56 5.99
CA GLN A 137 7.81 -3.77 7.21
C GLN A 137 8.23 -2.46 7.88
N GLY A 138 8.51 -2.55 9.18
CA GLY A 138 9.09 -1.50 9.98
C GLY A 138 9.83 -2.07 11.17
N ARG A 139 10.15 -1.20 12.14
CA ARG A 139 10.84 -1.56 13.37
C ARG A 139 10.23 -0.81 14.55
N ASP A 140 9.93 -1.51 15.64
CA ASP A 140 9.46 -0.89 16.86
C ASP A 140 10.61 -0.22 17.66
N ILE A 141 10.27 0.45 18.74
CA ILE A 141 11.25 1.18 19.57
C ILE A 141 12.26 0.24 20.25
N GLU A 142 11.92 -1.02 20.46
CA GLU A 142 12.79 -2.03 21.05
C GLU A 142 13.71 -2.68 20.02
N GLY A 143 13.50 -2.37 18.74
CA GLY A 143 14.28 -2.89 17.63
C GLY A 143 13.73 -4.16 17.03
N ASN A 144 12.52 -4.59 17.39
CA ASN A 144 11.88 -5.74 16.77
C ASN A 144 11.38 -5.39 15.37
N ILE A 145 11.49 -6.35 14.46
CA ILE A 145 10.88 -6.24 13.12
C ILE A 145 9.37 -6.39 13.26
N THR A 146 8.64 -5.54 12.56
CA THR A 146 7.18 -5.51 12.55
C THR A 146 6.65 -5.54 11.12
N THR A 147 5.43 -6.05 10.93
CA THR A 147 4.73 -5.99 9.63
C THR A 147 3.44 -5.19 9.74
N LEU A 148 3.09 -4.50 8.62
CA LEU A 148 1.98 -3.55 8.56
C LEU A 148 0.62 -4.19 8.24
N GLY A 149 0.61 -5.48 7.94
CA GLY A 149 -0.58 -6.19 7.51
C GLY A 149 -1.00 -5.86 6.07
N ARG A 150 -2.26 -6.13 5.72
CA ARG A 150 -2.78 -5.92 4.35
C ARG A 150 -2.62 -4.47 3.91
N GLY A 151 -2.28 -4.26 2.65
CA GLY A 151 -2.02 -2.93 2.08
C GLY A 151 -0.76 -2.26 2.64
N GLY A 152 0.06 -2.99 3.42
CA GLY A 152 1.23 -2.44 4.08
C GLY A 152 2.26 -1.85 3.14
N THR A 153 2.46 -2.43 1.95
CA THR A 153 3.39 -1.88 0.95
C THR A 153 2.89 -0.56 0.37
N ASP A 154 1.58 -0.41 0.12
CA ASP A 154 0.99 0.86 -0.33
C ASP A 154 1.16 1.94 0.74
N THR A 155 0.86 1.58 2.00
CA THR A 155 1.06 2.48 3.15
C THR A 155 2.54 2.88 3.28
N SER A 156 3.48 1.93 3.18
CA SER A 156 4.93 2.22 3.21
C SER A 156 5.33 3.22 2.12
N ALA A 157 4.83 3.02 0.89
CA ALA A 157 5.18 3.88 -0.24
C ALA A 157 4.71 5.32 -0.03
N VAL A 158 3.49 5.49 0.46
CA VAL A 158 2.90 6.82 0.71
C VAL A 158 3.58 7.51 1.90
N GLU A 159 3.84 6.80 2.99
CA GLU A 159 4.55 7.36 4.15
C GLU A 159 5.99 7.78 3.78
N ILE A 160 6.67 6.98 2.96
CA ILE A 160 7.99 7.33 2.41
C ILE A 160 7.86 8.57 1.52
N ALA A 161 6.86 8.64 0.62
CA ALA A 161 6.63 9.78 -0.25
C ALA A 161 6.41 11.07 0.57
N GLY A 162 5.60 10.99 1.62
CA GLY A 162 5.39 12.09 2.56
C GLY A 162 6.68 12.54 3.26
N ALA A 163 7.47 11.59 3.78
CA ALA A 163 8.71 11.89 4.50
C ALA A 163 9.78 12.58 3.65
N ILE A 164 9.85 12.27 2.35
CA ILE A 164 10.81 12.88 1.42
C ILE A 164 10.23 14.05 0.63
N ASN A 165 8.96 14.41 0.83
CA ASN A 165 8.20 15.40 0.06
C ASN A 165 8.25 15.10 -1.46
N ALA A 166 7.82 13.90 -1.84
CA ALA A 166 7.75 13.50 -3.23
C ALA A 166 6.68 14.29 -3.99
N ASP A 167 6.91 14.54 -5.28
CA ASP A 167 5.96 15.23 -6.14
C ASP A 167 4.76 14.34 -6.53
N GLU A 168 4.97 13.01 -6.61
CA GLU A 168 3.93 12.02 -6.93
C GLU A 168 4.30 10.64 -6.35
N CYS A 169 3.30 9.90 -5.87
CA CYS A 169 3.43 8.49 -5.53
C CYS A 169 2.63 7.63 -6.53
N GLN A 170 3.32 6.80 -7.28
CA GLN A 170 2.78 5.93 -8.32
C GLN A 170 2.58 4.52 -7.78
N ILE A 171 1.34 4.04 -7.76
CA ILE A 171 0.98 2.70 -7.30
C ILE A 171 0.76 1.81 -8.52
N TYR A 172 1.75 1.00 -8.82
CA TYR A 172 1.68 0.00 -9.90
C TYR A 172 1.05 -1.29 -9.38
N THR A 173 0.02 -1.75 -10.08
CA THR A 173 -0.79 -2.91 -9.74
C THR A 173 -1.16 -3.71 -11.00
N ASP A 174 -2.03 -4.70 -10.88
CA ASP A 174 -2.56 -5.51 -11.99
C ASP A 174 -3.77 -4.87 -12.70
N VAL A 175 -4.29 -3.75 -12.16
CA VAL A 175 -5.33 -2.94 -12.82
C VAL A 175 -4.74 -1.64 -13.35
N ASP A 176 -5.39 -1.05 -14.36
CA ASP A 176 -4.89 0.14 -15.06
C ASP A 176 -5.45 1.47 -14.51
N GLY A 177 -6.16 1.42 -13.37
CA GLY A 177 -6.69 2.60 -12.72
C GLY A 177 -7.88 2.32 -11.81
N VAL A 178 -8.53 3.37 -11.36
CA VAL A 178 -9.78 3.33 -10.61
C VAL A 178 -10.96 3.43 -11.57
N TYR A 179 -11.96 2.57 -11.40
CA TYR A 179 -13.14 2.51 -12.24
C TYR A 179 -14.36 3.00 -11.49
N THR A 180 -15.38 3.44 -12.23
CA THR A 180 -16.67 3.87 -11.68
C THR A 180 -17.38 2.77 -10.87
N THR A 181 -17.07 1.51 -11.14
CA THR A 181 -17.39 0.32 -10.33
C THR A 181 -16.48 -0.83 -10.77
N ASP A 182 -16.59 -2.02 -10.16
CA ASP A 182 -15.75 -3.17 -10.52
C ASP A 182 -16.07 -3.66 -11.97
N PRO A 183 -15.13 -3.53 -12.94
CA PRO A 183 -15.37 -3.91 -14.33
C PRO A 183 -15.57 -5.41 -14.54
N ARG A 184 -15.21 -6.25 -13.56
CA ARG A 184 -15.49 -7.71 -13.58
C ARG A 184 -16.95 -8.01 -13.33
N ILE A 185 -17.70 -7.07 -12.78
CA ILE A 185 -19.13 -7.20 -12.42
C ILE A 185 -19.99 -6.39 -13.37
N GLU A 186 -19.58 -5.15 -13.67
CA GLU A 186 -20.25 -4.26 -14.62
C GLU A 186 -19.34 -3.97 -15.82
N PRO A 187 -19.55 -4.65 -16.96
CA PRO A 187 -18.69 -4.48 -18.14
C PRO A 187 -18.67 -3.07 -18.73
N ASN A 188 -19.69 -2.25 -18.42
CA ASN A 188 -19.76 -0.85 -18.86
C ASN A 188 -19.04 0.11 -17.88
N ALA A 189 -18.41 -0.40 -16.82
CA ALA A 189 -17.61 0.41 -15.91
C ALA A 189 -16.51 1.13 -16.70
N ARG A 190 -16.32 2.43 -16.41
CA ARG A 190 -15.35 3.27 -17.10
C ARG A 190 -14.22 3.62 -16.14
N ARG A 191 -12.98 3.58 -16.64
CA ARG A 191 -11.84 4.09 -15.89
C ARG A 191 -11.98 5.61 -15.74
N MET A 192 -11.75 6.10 -14.52
CA MET A 192 -11.72 7.51 -14.21
C MET A 192 -10.29 8.04 -14.43
N SER A 193 -10.16 9.17 -15.07
CA SER A 193 -8.85 9.84 -15.26
C SER A 193 -8.37 10.49 -13.96
N HIS A 194 -9.33 10.96 -13.16
CA HIS A 194 -9.10 11.64 -11.88
C HIS A 194 -10.19 11.26 -10.86
N VAL A 195 -9.79 11.20 -9.60
CA VAL A 195 -10.66 10.96 -8.43
C VAL A 195 -10.16 11.86 -7.31
N THR A 196 -11.05 12.47 -6.53
CA THR A 196 -10.63 13.21 -5.34
C THR A 196 -10.23 12.27 -4.20
N PHE A 197 -9.47 12.77 -3.21
CA PHE A 197 -9.15 11.96 -2.03
C PHE A 197 -10.41 11.54 -1.27
N GLU A 198 -11.40 12.42 -1.15
CA GLU A 198 -12.67 12.14 -0.48
C GLU A 198 -13.43 11.00 -1.19
N GLU A 199 -13.57 11.08 -2.51
CA GLU A 199 -14.21 10.02 -3.30
C GLU A 199 -13.46 8.69 -3.18
N MET A 200 -12.11 8.74 -3.23
CA MET A 200 -11.31 7.52 -3.12
C MET A 200 -11.40 6.90 -1.71
N LEU A 201 -11.45 7.72 -0.65
CA LEU A 201 -11.66 7.25 0.72
C LEU A 201 -13.01 6.55 0.86
N GLU A 202 -14.09 7.16 0.37
CA GLU A 202 -15.42 6.55 0.37
C GLU A 202 -15.42 5.22 -0.41
N MET A 203 -14.86 5.22 -1.60
CA MET A 203 -14.79 3.99 -2.41
C MET A 203 -13.96 2.89 -1.72
N ALA A 204 -12.82 3.24 -1.11
CA ALA A 204 -11.95 2.29 -0.44
C ALA A 204 -12.60 1.73 0.84
N SER A 205 -13.34 2.55 1.60
CA SER A 205 -14.07 2.13 2.80
C SER A 205 -15.21 1.18 2.48
N LEU A 206 -15.85 1.38 1.33
CA LEU A 206 -17.02 0.61 0.89
C LEU A 206 -16.68 -0.57 -0.03
N GLY A 207 -15.41 -0.98 -0.11
CA GLY A 207 -14.99 -2.23 -0.73
C GLY A 207 -14.29 -2.12 -2.09
N ALA A 208 -13.94 -0.94 -2.56
CA ALA A 208 -13.04 -0.80 -3.71
C ALA A 208 -11.63 -1.28 -3.35
N LYS A 209 -11.20 -2.39 -3.95
CA LYS A 209 -9.96 -3.11 -3.58
C LYS A 209 -8.69 -2.57 -4.27
N VAL A 210 -8.78 -1.46 -4.98
CA VAL A 210 -7.65 -0.92 -5.78
C VAL A 210 -6.57 -0.32 -4.87
N LEU A 211 -6.98 0.45 -3.86
CA LEU A 211 -6.10 1.04 -2.84
C LEU A 211 -6.60 0.68 -1.45
N HIS A 212 -5.67 0.52 -0.53
CA HIS A 212 -6.01 0.33 0.87
C HIS A 212 -6.33 1.68 1.52
N ILE A 213 -7.40 1.74 2.34
CA ILE A 213 -7.87 2.99 2.98
C ILE A 213 -6.73 3.74 3.69
N ARG A 214 -5.87 3.04 4.46
CA ARG A 214 -4.74 3.66 5.16
C ARG A 214 -3.74 4.36 4.24
N SER A 215 -3.54 3.89 3.01
CA SER A 215 -2.66 4.55 2.05
C SER A 215 -3.29 5.82 1.49
N VAL A 216 -4.60 5.85 1.29
CA VAL A 216 -5.33 7.04 0.84
C VAL A 216 -5.35 8.10 1.94
N GLU A 217 -5.63 7.70 3.20
CA GLU A 217 -5.55 8.58 4.38
C GLU A 217 -4.16 9.23 4.53
N ALA A 218 -3.10 8.42 4.43
CA ALA A 218 -1.73 8.92 4.51
C ALA A 218 -1.42 9.91 3.38
N ALA A 219 -1.84 9.62 2.15
CA ALA A 219 -1.64 10.50 1.00
C ALA A 219 -2.36 11.84 1.19
N GLY A 220 -3.60 11.82 1.64
CA GLY A 220 -4.35 13.02 1.99
C GLY A 220 -3.67 13.84 3.09
N LYS A 221 -3.20 13.18 4.17
CA LYS A 221 -2.45 13.82 5.27
C LYS A 221 -1.22 14.58 4.80
N TYR A 222 -0.46 14.02 3.86
CA TYR A 222 0.77 14.62 3.34
C TYR A 222 0.55 15.47 2.08
N ASN A 223 -0.67 15.52 1.55
CA ASN A 223 -1.00 16.15 0.27
C ASN A 223 -0.11 15.62 -0.88
N ILE A 224 0.10 14.30 -0.92
CA ILE A 224 0.88 13.64 -1.97
C ILE A 224 -0.09 13.11 -3.03
N PRO A 225 -0.04 13.59 -4.28
CA PRO A 225 -0.82 13.02 -5.37
C PRO A 225 -0.48 11.55 -5.56
N LEU A 226 -1.53 10.70 -5.65
CA LEU A 226 -1.37 9.30 -5.98
C LEU A 226 -1.74 9.06 -7.45
N ARG A 227 -1.04 8.16 -8.10
CA ARG A 227 -1.42 7.69 -9.42
C ARG A 227 -1.46 6.17 -9.46
N VAL A 228 -2.62 5.62 -9.80
CA VAL A 228 -2.80 4.17 -9.98
C VAL A 228 -2.51 3.81 -11.43
N LEU A 229 -1.61 2.86 -11.64
CA LEU A 229 -1.08 2.47 -12.95
C LEU A 229 -1.02 0.95 -13.07
N SER A 230 -1.17 0.43 -14.28
CA SER A 230 -0.85 -0.96 -14.56
C SER A 230 0.65 -1.18 -14.72
N SER A 231 1.20 -2.19 -14.05
CA SER A 231 2.58 -2.62 -14.28
C SER A 231 2.74 -3.48 -15.54
N PHE A 232 1.64 -3.89 -16.16
CA PHE A 232 1.61 -4.74 -17.37
C PHE A 232 1.43 -3.91 -18.64
N ASN A 233 0.61 -2.88 -18.55
CA ASN A 233 0.33 -1.97 -19.66
C ASN A 233 0.25 -0.53 -19.13
N PRO A 234 1.39 0.09 -18.80
CA PRO A 234 1.43 1.41 -18.19
C PRO A 234 0.97 2.46 -19.21
N ASP A 235 -0.07 3.17 -18.87
CA ASP A 235 -0.56 4.37 -19.57
C ASP A 235 -0.68 5.55 -18.59
N GLN A 236 -1.69 6.44 -18.75
CA GLN A 236 -1.87 7.59 -17.85
C GLN A 236 -2.48 7.22 -16.49
N GLY A 237 -3.16 6.06 -16.38
CA GLY A 237 -3.81 5.59 -15.15
C GLY A 237 -4.89 6.52 -14.61
N THR A 238 -5.09 6.48 -13.28
CA THR A 238 -5.98 7.37 -12.55
C THR A 238 -5.16 8.21 -11.57
N LEU A 239 -5.29 9.54 -11.65
CA LEU A 239 -4.73 10.47 -10.67
C LEU A 239 -5.71 10.65 -9.50
N ILE A 240 -5.19 10.63 -8.27
CA ILE A 240 -5.95 10.91 -7.05
C ILE A 240 -5.29 12.12 -6.38
N SER A 241 -6.04 13.20 -6.21
CA SER A 241 -5.54 14.45 -5.62
C SER A 241 -6.68 15.26 -4.97
N PHE A 242 -6.37 16.38 -4.34
CA PHE A 242 -7.37 17.34 -3.85
C PHE A 242 -7.94 18.24 -4.95
N GLU A 243 -7.25 18.37 -6.08
CA GLU A 243 -7.69 19.22 -7.18
C GLU A 243 -8.90 18.58 -7.86
N GLU A 244 -10.01 19.30 -7.88
CA GLU A 244 -11.15 18.94 -8.71
C GLU A 244 -10.84 19.32 -10.17
N PRO A 245 -11.05 18.41 -11.14
CA PRO A 245 -11.00 18.81 -12.54
C PRO A 245 -12.15 19.79 -12.81
N GLU A 246 -11.88 20.84 -13.58
CA GLU A 246 -12.88 21.86 -13.99
C GLU A 246 -14.09 21.30 -14.80
N VAL A 247 -14.26 19.99 -14.87
CA VAL A 247 -15.25 19.30 -15.71
C VAL A 247 -16.41 18.82 -14.86
N GLN A 248 -17.59 19.28 -15.24
CA GLN A 248 -18.95 18.91 -14.84
C GLN A 248 -19.02 17.82 -13.75
N ALA A 249 -19.37 18.24 -12.52
CA ALA A 249 -19.68 17.34 -11.43
C ALA A 249 -20.75 16.33 -11.86
N ASN A 250 -20.36 15.09 -12.07
CA ASN A 250 -21.31 14.00 -12.18
C ASN A 250 -22.03 13.86 -10.83
N ILE A 251 -23.35 13.68 -10.84
CA ILE A 251 -24.14 13.49 -9.60
C ILE A 251 -23.68 12.23 -8.85
N VAL A 252 -23.15 11.23 -9.58
CA VAL A 252 -22.58 9.98 -9.06
C VAL A 252 -21.24 9.74 -9.76
N SER A 253 -20.15 9.76 -9.00
CA SER A 253 -18.79 9.53 -9.52
C SER A 253 -18.47 8.04 -9.63
N GLY A 254 -18.90 7.24 -8.64
CA GLY A 254 -18.63 5.79 -8.60
C GLY A 254 -19.56 5.06 -7.65
N ILE A 255 -19.54 3.72 -7.75
CA ILE A 255 -20.30 2.81 -6.88
C ILE A 255 -19.35 1.72 -6.41
N ALA A 256 -19.07 1.69 -5.11
CA ALA A 256 -18.35 0.61 -4.45
C ALA A 256 -19.34 -0.30 -3.71
N PHE A 257 -18.99 -1.56 -3.53
CA PHE A 257 -19.79 -2.50 -2.75
C PHE A 257 -18.89 -3.60 -2.16
N ASN A 258 -19.30 -4.10 -1.01
CA ASN A 258 -18.68 -5.24 -0.36
C ASN A 258 -19.67 -6.43 -0.35
N ARG A 259 -19.18 -7.65 -0.59
CA ARG A 259 -19.98 -8.88 -0.55
C ARG A 259 -19.73 -9.72 0.71
N ASP A 260 -18.63 -9.46 1.41
CA ASP A 260 -18.15 -10.25 2.54
C ASP A 260 -18.55 -9.60 3.87
N GLU A 261 -19.77 -9.09 3.96
CA GLU A 261 -20.33 -8.48 5.18
C GLU A 261 -21.29 -9.42 5.90
N SER A 262 -21.28 -9.33 7.23
CA SER A 262 -22.22 -10.02 8.09
C SER A 262 -23.07 -8.99 8.82
N LEU A 263 -24.39 -9.14 8.76
CA LEU A 263 -25.33 -8.27 9.44
C LEU A 263 -25.76 -8.91 10.77
N ILE A 264 -25.55 -8.19 11.86
CA ILE A 264 -25.93 -8.64 13.21
C ILE A 264 -27.09 -7.78 13.70
N TYR A 265 -28.22 -8.40 13.96
CA TYR A 265 -29.38 -7.75 14.57
C TYR A 265 -29.39 -7.99 16.08
N ILE A 266 -29.44 -6.90 16.85
CA ILE A 266 -29.62 -6.97 18.30
C ILE A 266 -30.98 -6.38 18.63
N ASN A 267 -31.94 -7.26 18.93
CA ASN A 267 -33.32 -6.88 19.26
C ASN A 267 -33.48 -6.64 20.78
N GLN A 268 -34.39 -5.74 21.14
CA GLN A 268 -34.80 -5.46 22.53
C GLN A 268 -33.67 -4.93 23.41
N MET A 269 -32.66 -4.26 22.79
CA MET A 269 -31.62 -3.59 23.56
C MET A 269 -32.17 -2.30 24.17
N GLN A 270 -31.95 -2.09 25.49
CA GLN A 270 -32.24 -0.80 26.07
C GLN A 270 -31.39 0.29 25.44
N TYR A 271 -32.04 1.37 25.03
CA TYR A 271 -31.37 2.52 24.43
C TYR A 271 -30.38 3.12 25.40
N GLY A 272 -29.15 3.33 24.99
CA GLY A 272 -28.14 3.99 25.83
C GLY A 272 -26.71 3.78 25.32
N ILE A 273 -25.92 4.82 25.46
CA ILE A 273 -24.51 4.87 25.03
C ILE A 273 -23.66 3.78 25.71
N GLU A 274 -24.01 3.40 26.95
CA GLU A 274 -23.32 2.36 27.70
C GLU A 274 -23.45 0.96 27.08
N ASN A 275 -24.62 0.65 26.53
CA ASN A 275 -24.87 -0.63 25.88
C ASN A 275 -24.16 -0.71 24.53
N LEU A 276 -24.15 0.41 23.79
CA LEU A 276 -23.39 0.51 22.54
C LEU A 276 -21.88 0.34 22.81
N ALA A 277 -21.35 1.01 23.83
CA ALA A 277 -19.95 0.89 24.25
C ALA A 277 -19.56 -0.55 24.66
N LYS A 278 -20.46 -1.29 25.33
CA LYS A 278 -20.20 -2.71 25.67
C LYS A 278 -20.11 -3.58 24.42
N ILE A 279 -20.98 -3.34 23.44
CA ILE A 279 -20.99 -4.09 22.18
C ILE A 279 -19.73 -3.80 21.37
N THR A 280 -19.42 -2.53 21.14
CA THR A 280 -18.22 -2.14 20.37
C THR A 280 -16.94 -2.64 21.02
N LYS A 281 -16.87 -2.61 22.38
CA LYS A 281 -15.74 -3.17 23.12
C LYS A 281 -15.60 -4.67 22.90
N LEU A 282 -16.70 -5.42 22.93
CA LEU A 282 -16.68 -6.87 22.68
C LEU A 282 -16.14 -7.18 21.29
N PHE A 283 -16.61 -6.47 20.26
CA PHE A 283 -16.11 -6.64 18.89
C PHE A 283 -14.62 -6.33 18.79
N ALA A 284 -14.17 -5.25 19.44
CA ALA A 284 -12.75 -4.88 19.48
C ALA A 284 -11.88 -5.95 20.17
N GLU A 285 -12.35 -6.56 21.26
CA GLU A 285 -11.65 -7.64 21.97
C GLU A 285 -11.45 -8.89 21.09
N PHE A 286 -12.40 -9.17 20.20
CA PHE A 286 -12.29 -10.26 19.23
C PHE A 286 -11.63 -9.86 17.91
N GLY A 287 -11.18 -8.60 17.76
CA GLY A 287 -10.55 -8.10 16.55
C GLY A 287 -11.50 -8.03 15.35
N ILE A 288 -12.81 -7.89 15.61
CA ILE A 288 -13.85 -7.77 14.59
C ILE A 288 -14.04 -6.28 14.30
N GLU A 289 -13.83 -5.91 13.05
CA GLU A 289 -14.09 -4.55 12.56
C GLU A 289 -15.59 -4.35 12.35
N ILE A 290 -16.12 -3.22 12.82
CA ILE A 290 -17.51 -2.80 12.62
C ILE A 290 -17.50 -1.72 11.54
N ASP A 291 -18.20 -1.96 10.46
CA ASP A 291 -18.25 -1.05 9.32
C ASP A 291 -19.38 -0.01 9.49
N MET A 292 -20.58 -0.49 9.86
CA MET A 292 -21.73 0.38 10.04
C MET A 292 -22.54 -0.01 11.28
N ILE A 293 -22.97 1.00 12.05
CA ILE A 293 -23.94 0.84 13.15
C ILE A 293 -25.18 1.63 12.80
N ASN A 294 -26.31 0.93 12.64
CA ASN A 294 -27.60 1.57 12.44
C ASN A 294 -28.53 1.29 13.66
N GLN A 295 -29.08 2.34 14.24
CA GLN A 295 -30.08 2.26 15.30
C GLN A 295 -31.44 2.70 14.74
N VAL A 296 -32.44 1.79 14.81
CA VAL A 296 -33.81 2.04 14.36
C VAL A 296 -34.76 2.02 15.55
#